data_363a9f1242fa4a92f73438e1b4067882
#
_entry.id   363a9f1242fa4a92f73438e1b4067882
#
_cell.length_a   1.000
_cell.length_b   1.000
_cell.length_c   1.000
_cell.angle_alpha   90.00
_cell.angle_beta   90.00
_cell.angle_gamma   90.00
#
_symmetry.space_group_name_H-M   'P 1'
#
loop_
_entity.id
_entity.type
_entity.pdbx_description
1 polymer ?
#
loop_
_entity_poly.entity_id
_entity_poly.type
_entity_poly.pdbx_seq_one_letter_code
_entity_poly.pdbx_strand_id
1 'polypeptide(L)'
;MAKTLEELKLGFARVEAAQACRNLMGKYSYYHTAMRNKDYVLLWADRDDDLLVMPWGYYQGIEGVRKCYLQDHGDRNDPEIQDSPILKGGMMMHCMDTEVLEVA
;
A
#
# COMPACT_ATOMS: atom_id res chain seq x y z
N MET A 1 -21.53 -6.85 30.50
CA MET A 1 -22.71 -6.67 29.67
C MET A 1 -22.61 -7.55 28.43
N ALA A 2 -23.66 -8.34 28.15
CA ALA A 2 -23.66 -9.21 26.98
C ALA A 2 -23.87 -8.39 25.70
N LYS A 3 -23.13 -8.71 24.66
CA LYS A 3 -23.30 -8.10 23.33
C LYS A 3 -24.37 -8.85 22.54
N THR A 4 -25.09 -8.15 21.71
CA THR A 4 -26.02 -8.78 20.76
C THR A 4 -25.25 -9.54 19.68
N LEU A 5 -25.94 -10.43 18.98
CA LEU A 5 -25.35 -11.17 17.86
C LEU A 5 -24.84 -10.22 16.78
N GLU A 6 -25.61 -9.17 16.48
CA GLU A 6 -25.20 -8.18 15.47
C GLU A 6 -23.95 -7.40 15.89
N GLU A 7 -23.83 -7.05 17.17
CA GLU A 7 -22.64 -6.41 17.71
C GLU A 7 -21.41 -7.32 17.60
N LEU A 8 -21.59 -8.62 17.88
CA LEU A 8 -20.50 -9.60 17.77
C LEU A 8 -20.08 -9.81 16.32
N LYS A 9 -21.02 -9.86 15.38
CA LYS A 9 -20.73 -9.97 13.95
C LYS A 9 -19.95 -8.76 13.46
N LEU A 10 -20.35 -7.55 13.85
CA LEU A 10 -19.66 -6.33 13.48
C LEU A 10 -18.26 -6.29 14.07
N GLY A 11 -18.11 -6.65 15.34
CA GLY A 11 -16.81 -6.72 16.00
C GLY A 11 -15.87 -7.70 15.31
N PHE A 12 -16.37 -8.88 14.93
CA PHE A 12 -15.59 -9.88 14.19
C PHE A 12 -15.17 -9.36 12.82
N ALA A 13 -16.09 -8.72 12.09
CA ALA A 13 -15.78 -8.13 10.78
C ALA A 13 -14.69 -7.08 10.90
N ARG A 14 -14.69 -6.27 11.95
CA ARG A 14 -13.65 -5.26 12.20
C ARG A 14 -12.30 -5.91 12.48
N VAL A 15 -12.27 -6.98 13.26
CA VAL A 15 -11.03 -7.71 13.54
C VAL A 15 -10.46 -8.34 12.28
N GLU A 16 -11.30 -8.96 11.45
CA GLU A 16 -10.89 -9.52 10.18
C GLU A 16 -10.33 -8.44 9.25
N ALA A 17 -11.01 -7.30 9.16
CA ALA A 17 -10.58 -6.19 8.32
C ALA A 17 -9.24 -5.63 8.81
N ALA A 18 -9.05 -5.48 10.11
CA ALA A 18 -7.79 -5.01 10.68
C ALA A 18 -6.64 -5.97 10.37
N GLN A 19 -6.88 -7.28 10.47
CA GLN A 19 -5.87 -8.29 10.14
C GLN A 19 -5.53 -8.26 8.65
N ALA A 20 -6.54 -8.14 7.79
CA ALA A 20 -6.34 -8.06 6.34
C ALA A 20 -5.51 -6.82 5.97
N CYS A 21 -5.79 -5.67 6.61
CA CYS A 21 -5.03 -4.44 6.39
C CYS A 21 -3.58 -4.59 6.83
N ARG A 22 -3.34 -5.20 7.98
CA ARG A 22 -1.97 -5.45 8.47
C ARG A 22 -1.21 -6.38 7.54
N ASN A 23 -1.86 -7.42 7.02
CA ASN A 23 -1.26 -8.33 6.05
C ASN A 23 -0.92 -7.60 4.76
N LEU A 24 -1.82 -6.70 4.30
CA LEU A 24 -1.59 -5.88 3.13
C LEU A 24 -0.40 -4.95 3.32
N MET A 25 -0.29 -4.30 4.47
CA MET A 25 0.84 -3.43 4.79
C MET A 25 2.15 -4.21 4.91
N GLY A 26 2.09 -5.46 5.39
CA GLY A 26 3.24 -6.35 5.37
C GLY A 26 3.72 -6.65 3.95
N LYS A 27 2.82 -6.92 3.04
CA LYS A 27 3.15 -7.11 1.62
C LYS A 27 3.70 -5.82 1.01
N TYR A 28 3.13 -4.67 1.33
CA TYR A 28 3.65 -3.37 0.90
C TYR A 28 5.11 -3.21 1.31
N SER A 29 5.41 -3.38 2.58
CA SER A 29 6.77 -3.25 3.10
C SER A 29 7.74 -4.20 2.39
N TYR A 30 7.34 -5.45 2.23
CA TYR A 30 8.16 -6.46 1.58
C TYR A 30 8.45 -6.10 0.13
N TYR A 31 7.41 -5.82 -0.65
CA TYR A 31 7.58 -5.52 -2.08
C TYR A 31 8.36 -4.25 -2.29
N HIS A 32 8.08 -3.23 -1.50
CA HIS A 32 8.75 -1.94 -1.66
C HIS A 32 10.23 -2.01 -1.24
N THR A 33 10.53 -2.66 -0.12
CA THR A 33 11.90 -2.88 0.33
C THR A 33 12.71 -3.69 -0.68
N ALA A 34 12.07 -4.70 -1.30
CA ALA A 34 12.68 -5.50 -2.35
C ALA A 34 12.71 -4.79 -3.71
N MET A 35 12.15 -3.58 -3.82
CA MET A 35 11.98 -2.83 -5.06
C MET A 35 11.19 -3.59 -6.12
N ARG A 36 10.18 -4.35 -5.68
CA ARG A 36 9.25 -5.10 -6.54
C ARG A 36 7.97 -4.27 -6.76
N ASN A 37 8.13 -3.08 -7.29
CA ASN A 37 7.03 -2.11 -7.34
C ASN A 37 5.96 -2.46 -8.39
N LYS A 38 6.27 -3.27 -9.39
CA LYS A 38 5.23 -3.81 -10.29
C LYS A 38 4.23 -4.69 -9.53
N ASP A 39 4.72 -5.49 -8.58
CA ASP A 39 3.84 -6.29 -7.73
C ASP A 39 3.13 -5.41 -6.70
N TYR A 40 3.83 -4.42 -6.18
CA TYR A 40 3.28 -3.52 -5.16
C TYR A 40 2.08 -2.72 -5.67
N VAL A 41 2.15 -2.17 -6.88
CA VAL A 41 1.04 -1.35 -7.39
C VAL A 41 -0.26 -2.12 -7.53
N LEU A 42 -0.20 -3.45 -7.62
CA LEU A 42 -1.39 -4.30 -7.66
C LEU A 42 -2.12 -4.39 -6.32
N LEU A 43 -1.49 -3.96 -5.23
CA LEU A 43 -2.11 -3.92 -3.90
C LEU A 43 -3.06 -2.73 -3.72
N TRP A 44 -2.95 -1.72 -4.58
CA TRP A 44 -3.79 -0.53 -4.51
C TRP A 44 -5.14 -0.78 -5.18
N ALA A 45 -6.17 -0.11 -4.65
CA ALA A 45 -7.48 -0.13 -5.27
C ALA A 45 -7.41 0.53 -6.65
N ASP A 46 -8.06 -0.04 -7.64
CA ASP A 46 -8.13 0.51 -8.99
C ASP A 46 -9.23 1.58 -9.05
N ARG A 47 -8.92 2.76 -8.54
CA ARG A 47 -9.86 3.87 -8.38
C ARG A 47 -9.21 5.19 -8.78
N ASP A 48 -10.05 6.15 -9.18
CA ASP A 48 -9.58 7.50 -9.51
C ASP A 48 -9.38 8.38 -8.28
N ASP A 49 -9.95 8.01 -7.15
CA ASP A 49 -9.89 8.79 -5.91
C ASP A 49 -8.84 8.29 -4.91
N ASP A 50 -8.00 7.35 -5.30
CA ASP A 50 -6.83 6.99 -4.51
C ASP A 50 -5.94 8.22 -4.33
N LEU A 51 -5.35 8.38 -3.15
CA LEU A 51 -4.46 9.49 -2.88
C LEU A 51 -3.21 9.00 -2.17
N LEU A 52 -2.07 9.33 -2.74
CA LEU A 52 -0.76 9.04 -2.16
C LEU A 52 -0.04 10.36 -1.91
N VAL A 53 0.30 10.63 -0.66
CA VAL A 53 0.99 11.86 -0.27
C VAL A 53 2.44 11.53 0.09
N MET A 54 3.36 12.21 -0.58
CA MET A 54 4.80 12.07 -0.37
C MET A 54 5.41 13.43 0.00
N PRO A 55 6.60 13.47 0.62
CA PRO A 55 7.24 14.75 0.97
C PRO A 55 7.45 15.69 -0.22
N TRP A 56 7.61 15.17 -1.43
CA TRP A 56 7.83 15.94 -2.64
C TRP A 56 6.55 16.25 -3.43
N GLY A 57 5.38 15.84 -2.94
CA GLY A 57 4.12 16.08 -3.61
C GLY A 57 3.10 14.98 -3.38
N TYR A 58 2.04 15.00 -4.15
CA TYR A 58 1.02 13.96 -4.06
C TYR A 58 0.66 13.42 -5.44
N TYR A 59 0.11 12.20 -5.43
CA TYR A 59 -0.30 11.48 -6.62
C TYR A 59 -1.74 11.04 -6.46
N GLN A 60 -2.54 11.24 -7.48
CA GLN A 60 -3.97 10.94 -7.41
C GLN A 60 -4.35 9.83 -8.37
N GLY A 61 -5.25 8.94 -7.90
CA GLY A 61 -5.75 7.82 -8.65
C GLY A 61 -4.73 6.73 -8.84
N ILE A 62 -5.18 5.60 -9.36
CA ILE A 62 -4.29 4.46 -9.59
C ILE A 62 -3.17 4.79 -10.58
N GLU A 63 -3.43 5.65 -11.55
CA GLU A 63 -2.40 6.07 -12.51
C GLU A 63 -1.33 6.93 -11.82
N GLY A 64 -1.71 7.77 -10.86
CA GLY A 64 -0.76 8.51 -10.05
C GLY A 64 0.11 7.59 -9.21
N VAL A 65 -0.50 6.57 -8.59
CA VAL A 65 0.22 5.56 -7.81
C VAL A 65 1.22 4.81 -8.69
N ARG A 66 0.81 4.40 -9.89
CA ARG A 66 1.70 3.75 -10.85
C ARG A 66 2.87 4.64 -11.23
N LYS A 67 2.61 5.92 -11.48
CA LYS A 67 3.67 6.88 -11.78
C LYS A 67 4.70 6.95 -10.65
N CYS A 68 4.24 7.05 -9.40
CA CYS A 68 5.13 7.11 -8.26
C CYS A 68 6.02 5.88 -8.16
N TYR A 69 5.42 4.70 -8.20
CA TYR A 69 6.16 3.48 -7.88
C TYR A 69 6.84 2.83 -9.07
N LEU A 70 6.34 3.04 -10.29
CA LEU A 70 6.97 2.46 -11.48
C LEU A 70 7.97 3.40 -12.14
N GLN A 71 7.67 4.71 -12.20
CA GLN A 71 8.56 5.68 -12.82
C GLN A 71 9.54 6.30 -11.83
N ASP A 72 9.03 6.82 -10.72
CA ASP A 72 9.86 7.57 -9.78
C ASP A 72 10.71 6.66 -8.89
N HIS A 73 10.16 5.52 -8.47
CA HIS A 73 10.89 4.52 -7.68
C HIS A 73 11.56 3.44 -8.53
N GLY A 74 10.90 2.98 -9.58
CA GLY A 74 11.40 1.91 -10.44
C GLY A 74 11.12 0.52 -9.88
N ASP A 75 11.55 -0.50 -10.61
CA ASP A 75 11.40 -1.90 -10.20
C ASP A 75 12.68 -2.66 -10.51
N ARG A 76 13.21 -3.34 -9.50
CA ARG A 76 14.50 -4.06 -9.62
C ARG A 76 14.44 -5.22 -10.62
N ASN A 77 13.26 -5.79 -10.81
CA ASN A 77 13.06 -6.95 -11.67
C ASN A 77 12.65 -6.60 -13.09
N ASP A 78 12.50 -5.32 -13.41
CA ASP A 78 12.12 -4.86 -14.74
C ASP A 78 13.23 -3.99 -15.33
N PRO A 79 13.93 -4.47 -16.39
CA PRO A 79 15.02 -3.70 -17.00
C PRO A 79 14.57 -2.34 -17.54
N GLU A 80 13.32 -2.21 -17.95
CA GLU A 80 12.79 -0.97 -18.54
C GLU A 80 12.57 0.13 -17.49
N ILE A 81 12.39 -0.23 -16.23
CA ILE A 81 12.09 0.72 -15.16
C ILE A 81 13.11 0.68 -14.01
N GLN A 82 14.32 0.19 -14.30
CA GLN A 82 15.40 0.17 -13.31
C GLN A 82 16.21 1.46 -13.23
N ASP A 83 15.98 2.40 -14.12
CA ASP A 83 16.76 3.63 -14.19
C ASP A 83 16.18 4.77 -13.33
N SER A 84 15.76 4.43 -12.14
CA SER A 84 15.19 5.39 -11.18
C SER A 84 16.30 5.91 -10.25
N PRO A 85 16.31 7.22 -9.93
CA PRO A 85 17.22 7.75 -8.92
C PRO A 85 17.02 7.10 -7.55
N ILE A 86 15.79 6.76 -7.18
CA ILE A 86 15.49 6.12 -5.91
C ILE A 86 16.02 4.69 -5.89
N LEU A 87 15.83 3.93 -6.96
CA LEU A 87 16.37 2.57 -7.07
C LEU A 87 17.90 2.56 -6.98
N LYS A 88 18.54 3.54 -7.58
CA LYS A 88 19.99 3.69 -7.53
C LYS A 88 20.50 4.24 -6.20
N GLY A 89 19.66 4.99 -5.48
CA GLY A 89 20.04 5.72 -4.28
C GLY A 89 20.12 4.92 -3.00
N GLY A 90 19.64 3.67 -2.98
CA GLY A 90 19.80 2.81 -1.83
C GLY A 90 18.52 2.25 -1.21
N MET A 91 18.59 1.94 0.06
CA MET A 91 17.60 1.19 0.81
C MET A 91 16.53 2.10 1.40
N MET A 92 15.26 1.69 1.30
CA MET A 92 14.16 2.36 1.97
C MET A 92 13.67 1.52 3.14
N MET A 93 13.42 2.19 4.26
CA MET A 93 12.85 1.56 5.46
C MET A 93 11.48 2.17 5.74
N HIS A 94 10.53 1.30 6.07
CA HIS A 94 9.18 1.73 6.36
C HIS A 94 8.74 1.30 7.75
N CYS A 95 8.21 2.27 8.50
CA CYS A 95 7.54 2.03 9.75
C CYS A 95 6.07 2.39 9.53
N MET A 96 5.17 1.40 9.67
CA MET A 96 3.79 1.57 9.28
C MET A 96 2.87 1.44 10.48
N ASP A 97 1.95 2.39 10.59
CA ASP A 97 0.83 2.33 11.53
C ASP A 97 -0.46 2.21 10.71
N THR A 98 -1.32 1.30 11.12
CA THR A 98 -2.50 0.95 10.34
C THR A 98 -3.77 1.13 11.16
N GLU A 99 -4.71 1.89 10.62
CA GLU A 99 -6.02 2.11 11.21
C GLU A 99 -7.11 1.76 10.20
N VAL A 100 -8.14 1.04 10.65
CA VAL A 100 -9.28 0.71 9.81
C VAL A 100 -10.35 1.78 10.00
N LEU A 101 -10.55 2.60 8.97
CA LEU A 101 -11.52 3.68 8.98
C LEU A 101 -12.91 3.25 8.56
N GLU A 102 -13.01 2.25 7.69
CA GLU A 102 -14.26 1.80 7.10
C GLU A 102 -14.23 0.30 6.83
N VAL A 103 -15.32 -0.37 7.15
CA VAL A 103 -15.53 -1.78 6.82
C VAL A 103 -16.68 -1.85 5.83
N ALA A 104 -16.38 -2.28 4.61
CA ALA A 104 -17.35 -2.41 3.54
C ALA A 104 -17.93 -3.83 3.48
#